data_076861409a7d642b70c9572fc81e6d90
#
_entry.id   076861409a7d642b70c9572fc81e6d90
#
_cell.length_a   1.000
_cell.length_b   1.000
_cell.length_c   1.000
_cell.angle_alpha   90.00
_cell.angle_beta   90.00
_cell.angle_gamma   90.00
#
_symmetry.space_group_name_H-M   'P 1'
#
loop_
_entity.id
_entity.type
_entity.pdbx_description
1 polymer ?
#
loop_
_entity_poly.entity_id
_entity_poly.type
_entity_poly.pdbx_seq_one_letter_code
_entity_poly.pdbx_strand_id
1 'polypeptide(L)'
;MCTQKELPACPVETTLTMISDKWKVLILRDLLTGTKRFGELKKALTGVSQKVLTSQLREMEENGLVERKAYPEVPPRVEYSLTPLGRSLKPIMDAMWAWGEQYKQQNA
;
A
#
# COMPACT_ATOMS: atom_id res chain seq x y z
N MET A 1 -9.62 14.50 7.92
CA MET A 1 -9.62 13.93 7.20
C MET A 1 -9.87 14.35 5.97
N CYS A 2 -9.45 14.15 5.18
CA CYS A 2 -9.59 14.59 3.92
C CYS A 2 -10.73 14.02 3.24
N THR A 3 -11.68 13.76 3.98
CA THR A 3 -12.81 13.08 3.46
C THR A 3 -13.56 13.86 2.44
N GLN A 4 -13.38 15.16 2.41
CA GLN A 4 -14.11 16.01 1.48
C GLN A 4 -13.33 16.32 0.21
N LYS A 5 -12.27 15.61 0.00
CA LYS A 5 -11.46 15.84 -1.16
C LYS A 5 -12.24 15.52 -2.43
N GLU A 6 -12.24 16.44 -3.35
CA GLU A 6 -12.87 16.19 -4.65
C GLU A 6 -12.04 15.21 -5.44
N LEU A 7 -12.71 14.31 -6.14
CA LEU A 7 -12.02 13.35 -6.97
C LEU A 7 -11.84 13.90 -8.37
N PRO A 8 -10.74 13.56 -9.04
CA PRO A 8 -10.54 13.97 -10.42
C PRO A 8 -11.64 13.44 -11.32
N ALA A 9 -11.90 14.15 -12.40
CA ALA A 9 -12.92 13.71 -13.36
C ALA A 9 -12.48 12.45 -14.09
N CYS A 10 -11.18 12.31 -14.34
CA CYS A 10 -10.66 11.15 -15.06
C CYS A 10 -10.48 9.97 -14.12
N PRO A 11 -11.09 8.82 -14.41
CA PRO A 11 -10.94 7.64 -13.53
C PRO A 11 -9.49 7.21 -13.34
N VAL A 12 -8.64 7.39 -14.33
CA VAL A 12 -7.21 7.04 -14.19
C VAL A 12 -6.57 7.91 -13.13
N GLU A 13 -6.88 9.20 -13.14
CA GLU A 13 -6.36 10.11 -12.12
C GLU A 13 -6.88 9.76 -10.74
N THR A 14 -8.13 9.33 -10.66
CA THR A 14 -8.71 8.91 -9.38
C THR A 14 -7.91 7.74 -8.82
N THR A 15 -7.62 6.75 -9.66
CA THR A 15 -6.83 5.60 -9.23
C THR A 15 -5.45 6.02 -8.76
N LEU A 16 -4.83 6.96 -9.48
CA LEU A 16 -3.49 7.40 -9.11
C LEU A 16 -3.47 8.09 -7.75
N THR A 17 -4.57 8.69 -7.31
CA THR A 17 -4.58 9.28 -5.97
C THR A 17 -4.38 8.24 -4.89
N MET A 18 -4.67 6.98 -5.19
CA MET A 18 -4.54 5.89 -4.23
C MET A 18 -3.18 5.20 -4.27
N ILE A 19 -2.53 5.21 -5.43
CA ILE A 19 -1.29 4.45 -5.61
C ILE A 19 -0.17 5.27 -6.25
N SER A 20 -0.21 6.58 -6.14
CA SER A 20 0.72 7.44 -6.87
C SER A 20 2.16 7.40 -6.37
N ASP A 21 2.40 6.79 -5.24
CA ASP A 21 3.70 6.78 -4.61
C ASP A 21 4.32 5.40 -4.70
N LYS A 22 5.63 5.36 -4.90
CA LYS A 22 6.37 4.10 -4.97
C LYS A 22 6.11 3.23 -3.75
N TRP A 23 6.14 3.82 -2.56
CA TRP A 23 6.01 3.04 -1.35
C TRP A 23 4.60 2.49 -1.15
N LYS A 24 3.57 3.23 -1.57
CA LYS A 24 2.20 2.73 -1.46
C LYS A 24 2.01 1.45 -2.28
N VAL A 25 2.54 1.44 -3.50
CA VAL A 25 2.44 0.26 -4.37
C VAL A 25 3.16 -0.92 -3.74
N LEU A 26 4.34 -0.68 -3.19
CA LEU A 26 5.11 -1.77 -2.58
C LEU A 26 4.46 -2.28 -1.30
N ILE A 27 3.85 -1.40 -0.52
CA ILE A 27 3.11 -1.82 0.67
C ILE A 27 1.92 -2.69 0.26
N LEU A 28 1.18 -2.27 -0.77
CA LEU A 28 0.07 -3.06 -1.27
C LEU A 28 0.53 -4.44 -1.71
N ARG A 29 1.64 -4.50 -2.42
CA ARG A 29 2.19 -5.77 -2.88
C ARG A 29 2.42 -6.72 -1.71
N ASP A 30 3.04 -6.21 -0.65
CA ASP A 30 3.37 -7.05 0.48
C ASP A 30 2.13 -7.46 1.27
N LEU A 31 1.18 -6.54 1.42
CA LEU A 31 -0.03 -6.84 2.18
C LEU A 31 -0.99 -7.75 1.41
N LEU A 32 -0.84 -7.85 0.10
CA LEU A 32 -1.63 -8.81 -0.66
C LEU A 32 -1.28 -10.25 -0.29
N THR A 33 -0.09 -10.48 0.25
CA THR A 33 0.30 -11.81 0.69
C THR A 33 -0.18 -12.14 2.09
N GLY A 34 -0.70 -11.17 2.83
CA GLY A 34 -1.23 -11.41 4.16
C GLY A 34 -0.95 -10.27 5.11
N THR A 35 -1.44 -10.42 6.32
CA THR A 35 -1.25 -9.44 7.39
C THR A 35 0.23 -9.34 7.75
N LYS A 36 0.69 -8.12 7.97
CA LYS A 36 2.09 -7.87 8.30
C LYS A 36 2.20 -6.93 9.50
N ARG A 37 3.25 -7.11 10.28
CA ARG A 37 3.60 -6.17 11.33
C ARG A 37 4.45 -5.04 10.74
N PHE A 38 4.48 -3.94 11.46
CA PHE A 38 5.27 -2.77 11.00
C PHE A 38 6.72 -3.17 10.72
N GLY A 39 7.33 -3.91 11.65
CA GLY A 39 8.72 -4.33 11.47
C GLY A 39 8.94 -5.20 10.26
N GLU A 40 7.97 -6.05 9.95
CA GLU A 40 8.05 -6.91 8.77
C GLU A 40 8.00 -6.09 7.49
N LEU A 41 7.13 -5.09 7.45
CA LEU A 41 7.05 -4.20 6.30
C LEU A 41 8.33 -3.40 6.14
N LYS A 42 8.84 -2.86 7.24
CA LYS A 42 10.07 -2.08 7.18
C LYS A 42 11.24 -2.91 6.66
N LYS A 43 11.31 -4.16 7.07
CA LYS A 43 12.38 -5.04 6.64
C LYS A 43 12.25 -5.41 5.18
N ALA A 44 11.02 -5.65 4.73
CA ALA A 44 10.77 -6.05 3.34
C ALA A 44 10.96 -4.90 2.36
N LEU A 45 10.71 -3.67 2.80
CA LEU A 45 10.80 -2.51 1.93
C LEU A 45 12.15 -1.85 2.10
N THR A 46 13.13 -2.41 1.42
CA THR A 46 14.52 -1.96 1.54
C THR A 46 14.65 -0.47 1.25
N GLY A 47 15.24 0.24 2.19
CA GLY A 47 15.50 1.66 1.99
C GLY A 47 14.43 2.60 2.51
N VAL A 48 13.29 2.07 2.93
CA VAL A 48 12.24 2.95 3.48
C VAL A 48 12.62 3.36 4.90
N SER A 49 12.46 4.65 5.22
CA SER A 49 12.67 5.10 6.59
C SER A 49 11.43 4.83 7.41
N GLN A 50 11.61 4.79 8.72
CA GLN A 50 10.48 4.61 9.63
C GLN A 50 9.46 5.74 9.47
N LYS A 51 9.96 6.97 9.30
CA LYS A 51 9.09 8.12 9.14
C LYS A 51 8.23 8.00 7.89
N VAL A 52 8.84 7.63 6.77
CA VAL A 52 8.11 7.51 5.51
C VAL A 52 7.11 6.37 5.58
N LEU A 53 7.52 5.22 6.12
CA LEU A 53 6.62 4.08 6.21
C LEU A 53 5.41 4.42 7.08
N THR A 54 5.65 5.05 8.23
CA THR A 54 4.56 5.47 9.13
C THR A 54 3.60 6.40 8.40
N SER A 55 4.14 7.38 7.68
CA SER A 55 3.34 8.36 6.96
C SER A 55 2.50 7.70 5.86
N GLN A 56 3.11 6.79 5.11
CA GLN A 56 2.40 6.11 4.04
C GLN A 56 1.29 5.21 4.56
N LEU A 57 1.57 4.46 5.62
CA LEU A 57 0.56 3.59 6.20
C LEU A 57 -0.61 4.38 6.75
N ARG A 58 -0.32 5.53 7.38
CA ARG A 58 -1.39 6.37 7.91
C ARG A 58 -2.27 6.90 6.80
N GLU A 59 -1.67 7.34 5.71
CA GLU A 59 -2.45 7.85 4.59
C GLU A 59 -3.28 6.75 3.95
N MET A 60 -2.71 5.56 3.81
CA MET A 60 -3.46 4.44 3.25
C MET A 60 -4.60 4.01 4.16
N GLU A 61 -4.40 4.13 5.46
CA GLU A 61 -5.48 3.85 6.42
C GLU A 61 -6.60 4.88 6.29
N GLU A 62 -6.23 6.15 6.15
CA GLU A 62 -7.21 7.21 5.96
C GLU A 62 -8.00 7.03 4.66
N ASN A 63 -7.35 6.52 3.63
CA ASN A 63 -8.00 6.27 2.35
C ASN A 63 -8.81 4.98 2.35
N GLY A 64 -8.81 4.25 3.44
CA GLY A 64 -9.60 3.03 3.55
C GLY A 64 -9.00 1.81 2.89
N LEU A 65 -7.73 1.87 2.52
CA LEU A 65 -7.08 0.74 1.86
C LEU A 65 -6.48 -0.25 2.86
N VAL A 66 -6.09 0.23 4.03
CA VAL A 66 -5.36 -0.54 5.01
C VAL A 66 -6.05 -0.42 6.35
N GLU A 67 -6.08 -1.51 7.09
CA GLU A 67 -6.61 -1.56 8.45
C GLU A 67 -5.45 -1.79 9.40
N ARG A 68 -5.42 -0.98 10.47
CA ARG A 68 -4.39 -1.09 11.49
C ARG A 68 -5.03 -1.67 12.74
N LYS A 69 -4.42 -2.69 13.30
CA LYS A 69 -4.94 -3.33 14.51
C LYS A 69 -3.84 -3.40 15.56
N ALA A 70 -4.09 -2.76 16.69
CA ALA A 70 -3.15 -2.76 17.79
C ALA A 70 -3.59 -3.74 18.85
N TYR A 71 -2.62 -4.49 19.39
CA TYR A 71 -2.88 -5.47 20.43
C TYR A 71 -2.20 -5.01 21.73
N PRO A 72 -2.93 -5.00 22.83
CA PRO A 72 -2.37 -4.56 24.12
C PRO A 72 -1.50 -5.63 24.75
N GLU A 73 -0.38 -5.89 24.13
CA GLU A 73 0.58 -6.90 24.58
C GLU A 73 1.85 -6.22 25.05
N VAL A 74 2.75 -7.01 25.63
CA VAL A 74 4.08 -6.54 26.03
C VAL A 74 5.08 -7.48 25.38
N PRO A 75 5.82 -7.00 24.38
CA PRO A 75 5.75 -5.65 23.77
C PRO A 75 4.50 -5.47 22.94
N PRO A 76 4.09 -4.23 22.71
CA PRO A 76 2.89 -3.98 21.90
C PRO A 76 3.05 -4.51 20.49
N ARG A 77 1.95 -5.00 19.94
CA ARG A 77 1.94 -5.53 18.59
C ARG A 77 0.95 -4.74 17.74
N VAL A 78 1.41 -4.30 16.58
CA VAL A 78 0.57 -3.60 15.62
C VAL A 78 0.63 -4.34 14.30
N GLU A 79 -0.54 -4.67 13.76
CA GLU A 79 -0.64 -5.40 12.50
C GLU A 79 -1.38 -4.56 11.47
N TYR A 80 -0.98 -4.72 10.22
CA TYR A 80 -1.61 -4.06 9.08
C TYR A 80 -2.13 -5.10 8.11
N SER A 81 -3.33 -4.87 7.60
CA SER A 81 -3.92 -5.76 6.60
C SER A 81 -4.73 -4.93 5.61
N LEU A 82 -4.99 -5.51 4.44
CA LEU A 82 -5.79 -4.83 3.44
C LEU A 82 -7.26 -4.95 3.76
N THR A 83 -7.98 -3.84 3.56
CA THR A 83 -9.43 -3.87 3.59
C THR A 83 -9.93 -4.47 2.29
N PRO A 84 -11.25 -4.77 2.19
CA PRO A 84 -11.79 -5.18 0.88
C PRO A 84 -11.51 -4.18 -0.22
N LEU A 85 -11.53 -2.88 0.10
CA LEU A 85 -11.19 -1.87 -0.89
C LEU A 85 -9.73 -2.00 -1.33
N GLY A 86 -8.83 -2.20 -0.36
CA GLY A 86 -7.42 -2.40 -0.69
C GLY A 86 -7.22 -3.61 -1.57
N ARG A 87 -7.92 -4.71 -1.28
CA ARG A 87 -7.80 -5.93 -2.09
C ARG A 87 -8.34 -5.74 -3.49
N SER A 88 -9.27 -4.80 -3.68
CA SER A 88 -9.84 -4.55 -5.00
C SER A 88 -8.83 -3.96 -5.98
N LEU A 89 -7.67 -3.52 -5.47
CA LEU A 89 -6.60 -3.03 -6.32
C LEU A 89 -5.73 -4.14 -6.91
N LYS A 90 -5.97 -5.39 -6.51
CA LYS A 90 -5.14 -6.49 -6.97
C LYS A 90 -5.06 -6.62 -8.50
N PRO A 91 -6.16 -6.52 -9.25
CA PRO A 91 -6.05 -6.61 -10.71
C PRO A 91 -5.13 -5.54 -11.30
N ILE A 92 -5.14 -4.35 -10.74
CA ILE A 92 -4.28 -3.28 -11.20
C ILE A 92 -2.82 -3.61 -10.87
N MET A 93 -2.58 -4.11 -9.67
CA MET A 93 -1.23 -4.51 -9.27
C MET A 93 -0.70 -5.63 -10.14
N ASP A 94 -1.55 -6.62 -10.44
CA ASP A 94 -1.16 -7.74 -11.29
C ASP A 94 -0.81 -7.26 -12.69
N ALA A 95 -1.60 -6.32 -13.23
CA ALA A 95 -1.35 -5.78 -14.56
C ALA A 95 -0.04 -4.98 -14.60
N MET A 96 0.21 -4.20 -13.57
CA MET A 96 1.46 -3.45 -13.48
C MET A 96 2.67 -4.38 -13.39
N TRP A 97 2.52 -5.45 -12.62
CA TRP A 97 3.59 -6.45 -12.50
C TRP A 97 3.88 -7.08 -13.87
N ALA A 98 2.84 -7.53 -14.56
CA ALA A 98 3.00 -8.19 -15.84
C ALA A 98 3.63 -7.26 -16.86
N TRP A 99 3.17 -6.02 -16.89
CA TRP A 99 3.72 -5.06 -17.84
C TRP A 99 5.20 -4.78 -17.56
N GLY A 100 5.53 -4.61 -16.28
CA GLY A 100 6.90 -4.34 -15.91
C GLY A 100 7.85 -5.49 -16.20
N GLU A 101 7.40 -6.72 -15.93
CA GLU A 101 8.21 -7.90 -16.24
C GLU A 101 8.48 -8.00 -17.73
N GLN A 102 7.47 -7.77 -18.53
CA GLN A 102 7.62 -7.87 -19.98
C GLN A 102 8.58 -6.79 -20.48
N TYR A 103 8.44 -5.57 -19.95
CA TYR A 103 9.32 -4.48 -20.35
C TYR A 103 10.78 -4.79 -20.00
N LYS A 104 11.01 -5.34 -18.81
CA LYS A 104 12.37 -5.69 -18.37
C LYS A 104 12.97 -6.77 -19.26
N GLN A 105 12.17 -7.75 -19.67
CA GLN A 105 12.66 -8.79 -20.56
C GLN A 105 13.05 -8.25 -21.94
N GLN A 106 12.30 -7.27 -22.43
CA GLN A 106 12.58 -6.70 -23.74
C GLN A 106 13.76 -5.75 -23.71
N ASN A 107 14.09 -5.18 -22.57
CA ASN A 107 15.10 -4.16 -22.46
C ASN A 107 16.25 -4.52 -21.51
N ALA A 108 16.37 -5.78 -21.20
CA ALA A 108 17.45 -6.27 -20.34
C ALA A 108 18.76 -6.36 -21.07
#